data_6e785a9287ec35eeb019863e55dc629b
#
_entry.id   6e785a9287ec35eeb019863e55dc629b
#
_cell.length_a   1.000
_cell.length_b   1.000
_cell.length_c   1.000
_cell.angle_alpha   90.00
_cell.angle_beta   90.00
_cell.angle_gamma   90.00
#
_symmetry.space_group_name_H-M   'P 1'
#
loop_
_entity.id
_entity.type
_entity.pdbx_description
1 polymer ?
#
loop_
_entity_poly.entity_id
_entity_poly.type
_entity_poly.pdbx_seq_one_letter_code
_entity_poly.pdbx_strand_id
1 'polypeptide(L)'
;IVYQQNNLLPDFTAIENIYLASLANNNDKELANTKAKKLLKKIGLSNRSNHFPSQLSGGEAQRVAIARAIVNDPEIILADEPTGSLDMSTAKEVFKLLYNQKKSDRLIIFATHNRFFANKADCLLEMRDGIIKSSNV
;
A
#
# COMPACT_ATOMS: atom_id res chain seq x y z
N ILE A 1 -4.34 -6.06 -1.82
CA ILE A 1 -5.03 -5.39 -0.70
C ILE A 1 -3.97 -4.78 0.22
N VAL A 2 -4.23 -3.56 0.72
CA VAL A 2 -3.47 -2.88 1.77
C VAL A 2 -4.36 -2.76 3.00
N TYR A 3 -3.91 -3.25 4.14
CA TYR A 3 -4.65 -3.23 5.40
C TYR A 3 -4.15 -2.14 6.33
N GLN A 4 -4.94 -1.76 7.32
CA GLN A 4 -4.56 -0.84 8.40
C GLN A 4 -3.36 -1.39 9.20
N GLN A 5 -3.42 -2.65 9.59
CA GLN A 5 -2.25 -3.40 10.06
C GLN A 5 -1.58 -3.95 8.81
N ASN A 6 -0.33 -3.55 8.56
CA ASN A 6 0.39 -3.85 7.32
C ASN A 6 0.44 -5.34 6.93
N ASN A 7 0.20 -6.26 7.89
CA ASN A 7 0.16 -7.71 7.71
C ASN A 7 1.38 -8.24 6.92
N LEU A 8 2.56 -7.70 7.21
CA LEU A 8 3.81 -8.24 6.68
C LEU A 8 4.08 -9.62 7.29
N LEU A 9 4.71 -10.48 6.52
CA LEU A 9 5.18 -11.77 6.97
C LEU A 9 6.35 -11.54 7.93
N PRO A 10 6.24 -11.89 9.22
CA PRO A 10 7.21 -11.48 10.25
C PRO A 10 8.58 -12.15 10.08
N ASP A 11 8.61 -13.35 9.51
CA ASP A 11 9.82 -14.16 9.30
C ASP A 11 10.55 -13.81 8.00
N PHE A 12 10.06 -12.84 7.25
CA PHE A 12 10.63 -12.40 5.97
C PHE A 12 11.00 -10.92 6.03
N THR A 13 12.13 -10.59 5.43
CA THR A 13 12.62 -9.21 5.31
C THR A 13 11.71 -8.34 4.44
N ALA A 14 11.94 -7.02 4.44
CA ALA A 14 11.18 -6.08 3.62
C ALA A 14 11.22 -6.44 2.13
N ILE A 15 12.39 -6.81 1.61
CA ILE A 15 12.51 -7.22 0.21
C ILE A 15 11.78 -8.54 -0.06
N GLU A 16 11.88 -9.51 0.85
CA GLU A 16 11.24 -10.81 0.68
C GLU A 16 9.72 -10.71 0.73
N ASN A 17 9.16 -9.84 1.57
CA ASN A 17 7.72 -9.57 1.59
C ASN A 17 7.20 -9.10 0.22
N ILE A 18 7.97 -8.29 -0.51
CA ILE A 18 7.60 -7.83 -1.86
C ILE A 18 7.90 -8.91 -2.90
N TYR A 19 9.07 -9.55 -2.78
CA TYR A 19 9.53 -10.60 -3.68
C TYR A 19 8.58 -11.79 -3.76
N LEU A 20 8.12 -12.29 -2.61
CA LEU A 20 7.20 -13.42 -2.53
C LEU A 20 5.86 -13.12 -3.22
N ALA A 21 5.34 -11.90 -3.07
CA ALA A 21 4.13 -11.49 -3.78
C ALA A 21 4.33 -11.46 -5.31
N SER A 22 5.54 -11.13 -5.77
CA SER A 22 5.88 -11.17 -7.19
C SER A 22 5.97 -12.61 -7.71
N LEU A 23 6.58 -13.52 -6.95
CA LEU A 23 6.66 -14.94 -7.29
C LEU A 23 5.28 -15.58 -7.39
N ALA A 24 4.36 -15.24 -6.49
CA ALA A 24 2.99 -15.78 -6.48
C ALA A 24 2.21 -15.47 -7.78
N ASN A 25 2.67 -14.52 -8.57
CA ASN A 25 2.09 -14.17 -9.89
C ASN A 25 2.89 -14.79 -11.06
N ASN A 26 3.50 -15.96 -10.86
CA ASN A 26 4.25 -16.71 -11.86
C ASN A 26 5.45 -15.98 -12.49
N ASN A 27 5.98 -14.93 -11.84
CA ASN A 27 7.24 -14.33 -12.24
C ASN A 27 8.41 -15.27 -11.88
N ASP A 28 9.44 -15.31 -12.71
CA ASP A 28 10.68 -15.99 -12.34
C ASP A 28 11.40 -15.27 -11.19
N LYS A 29 12.37 -15.95 -10.58
CA LYS A 29 13.11 -15.43 -9.41
C LYS A 29 13.87 -14.15 -9.69
N GLU A 30 14.46 -14.03 -10.87
CA GLU A 30 15.27 -12.87 -11.25
C GLU A 30 14.40 -11.64 -11.46
N LEU A 31 13.31 -11.78 -12.19
CA LEU A 31 12.33 -10.72 -12.41
C LEU A 31 11.69 -10.28 -11.10
N ALA A 32 11.29 -11.23 -10.23
CA ALA A 32 10.70 -10.93 -8.93
C ALA A 32 11.66 -10.12 -8.04
N ASN A 33 12.94 -10.51 -8.00
CA ASN A 33 13.98 -9.78 -7.24
C ASN A 33 14.20 -8.36 -7.80
N THR A 34 14.25 -8.23 -9.12
CA THR A 34 14.41 -6.94 -9.80
C THR A 34 13.23 -6.01 -9.51
N LYS A 35 12.00 -6.51 -9.59
CA LYS A 35 10.79 -5.74 -9.24
C LYS A 35 10.80 -5.29 -7.78
N ALA A 36 11.14 -6.19 -6.85
CA ALA A 36 11.20 -5.89 -5.42
C ALA A 36 12.24 -4.79 -5.11
N LYS A 37 13.45 -4.91 -5.62
CA LYS A 37 14.51 -3.89 -5.48
C LYS A 37 14.10 -2.54 -6.04
N LYS A 38 13.49 -2.50 -7.23
CA LYS A 38 12.98 -1.28 -7.86
C LYS A 38 11.92 -0.59 -7.01
N LEU A 39 11.01 -1.36 -6.43
CA LEU A 39 9.97 -0.82 -5.55
C LEU A 39 10.54 -0.31 -4.24
N LEU A 40 11.44 -1.04 -3.59
CA LEU A 40 12.12 -0.56 -2.37
C LEU A 40 12.84 0.78 -2.61
N LYS A 41 13.51 0.93 -3.76
CA LYS A 41 14.10 2.22 -4.15
C LYS A 41 13.05 3.31 -4.32
N LYS A 42 11.92 3.01 -5.00
CA LYS A 42 10.82 3.96 -5.23
C LYS A 42 10.17 4.45 -3.94
N ILE A 43 10.09 3.61 -2.90
CA ILE A 43 9.51 3.96 -1.60
C ILE A 43 10.55 4.48 -0.58
N GLY A 44 11.81 4.70 -1.00
CA GLY A 44 12.87 5.25 -0.16
C GLY A 44 13.43 4.29 0.89
N LEU A 45 13.30 2.96 0.69
CA LEU A 45 13.68 1.96 1.69
C LEU A 45 14.79 1.00 1.21
N SER A 46 15.64 1.42 0.27
CA SER A 46 16.75 0.58 -0.23
C SER A 46 17.70 0.13 0.90
N ASN A 47 17.96 1.00 1.87
CA ASN A 47 18.79 0.73 3.03
C ASN A 47 18.10 -0.11 4.11
N ARG A 48 16.80 -0.38 3.98
CA ARG A 48 15.98 -1.21 4.85
C ARG A 48 15.62 -2.56 4.22
N SER A 49 16.15 -2.89 3.05
CA SER A 49 15.77 -4.09 2.29
C SER A 49 15.83 -5.39 3.10
N ASN A 50 16.87 -5.53 3.92
CA ASN A 50 17.13 -6.73 4.72
C ASN A 50 16.60 -6.64 6.16
N HIS A 51 15.80 -5.61 6.49
CA HIS A 51 15.18 -5.48 7.80
C HIS A 51 13.91 -6.33 7.88
N PHE A 52 13.72 -6.97 9.02
CA PHE A 52 12.47 -7.66 9.35
C PHE A 52 11.38 -6.64 9.74
N PRO A 53 10.09 -6.99 9.64
CA PRO A 53 8.99 -6.10 10.02
C PRO A 53 9.13 -5.49 11.42
N SER A 54 9.64 -6.25 12.38
CA SER A 54 9.89 -5.78 13.75
C SER A 54 10.95 -4.68 13.87
N GLN A 55 11.76 -4.49 12.84
CA GLN A 55 12.85 -3.50 12.78
C GLN A 55 12.45 -2.24 11.97
N LEU A 56 11.22 -2.23 11.44
CA LEU A 56 10.68 -1.12 10.66
C LEU A 56 9.77 -0.24 11.52
N SER A 57 9.79 1.07 11.28
CA SER A 57 8.74 1.94 11.82
C SER A 57 7.38 1.61 11.19
N GLY A 58 6.28 2.02 11.84
CA GLY A 58 4.93 1.76 11.30
C GLY A 58 4.75 2.30 9.87
N GLY A 59 5.28 3.50 9.58
CA GLY A 59 5.24 4.08 8.23
C GLY A 59 6.13 3.35 7.23
N GLU A 60 7.31 2.87 7.64
CA GLU A 60 8.18 2.03 6.79
C GLU A 60 7.49 0.71 6.45
N ALA A 61 6.93 0.03 7.46
CA ALA A 61 6.19 -1.22 7.26
C ALA A 61 4.97 -1.03 6.36
N GLN A 62 4.24 0.07 6.51
CA GLN A 62 3.10 0.38 5.64
C GLN A 62 3.53 0.67 4.20
N ARG A 63 4.66 1.36 3.99
CA ARG A 63 5.22 1.54 2.63
C ARG A 63 5.61 0.22 1.99
N VAL A 64 6.20 -0.72 2.75
CA VAL A 64 6.50 -2.09 2.26
C VAL A 64 5.21 -2.83 1.90
N ALA A 65 4.14 -2.74 2.72
CA ALA A 65 2.85 -3.35 2.43
C ALA A 65 2.21 -2.81 1.14
N ILE A 66 2.29 -1.50 0.90
CA ILE A 66 1.85 -0.91 -0.37
C ILE A 66 2.71 -1.43 -1.53
N ALA A 67 4.03 -1.45 -1.40
CA ALA A 67 4.92 -1.97 -2.44
C ALA A 67 4.60 -3.42 -2.77
N ARG A 68 4.34 -4.25 -1.76
CA ARG A 68 3.88 -5.64 -1.91
C ARG A 68 2.56 -5.72 -2.70
N ALA A 69 1.62 -4.83 -2.41
CA ALA A 69 0.32 -4.82 -3.08
C ALA A 69 0.41 -4.42 -4.57
N ILE A 70 1.40 -3.58 -4.94
CA ILE A 70 1.54 -3.04 -6.30
C ILE A 70 2.61 -3.72 -7.15
N VAL A 71 3.37 -4.69 -6.63
CA VAL A 71 4.52 -5.31 -7.33
C VAL A 71 4.15 -5.96 -8.66
N ASN A 72 2.92 -6.44 -8.77
CA ASN A 72 2.37 -7.08 -9.97
C ASN A 72 1.52 -6.15 -10.83
N ASP A 73 1.62 -4.84 -10.61
CA ASP A 73 0.91 -3.81 -11.36
C ASP A 73 -0.60 -4.06 -11.50
N PRO A 74 -1.34 -4.25 -10.38
CA PRO A 74 -2.74 -4.65 -10.41
C PRO A 74 -3.64 -3.55 -11.00
N GLU A 75 -4.75 -3.96 -11.64
CA GLU A 75 -5.80 -3.06 -12.12
C GLU A 75 -6.66 -2.51 -10.96
N ILE A 76 -6.76 -3.24 -9.85
CA ILE A 76 -7.55 -2.85 -8.68
C ILE A 76 -6.68 -2.85 -7.43
N ILE A 77 -6.67 -1.74 -6.70
CA ILE A 77 -6.04 -1.64 -5.38
C ILE A 77 -7.15 -1.37 -4.35
N LEU A 78 -7.23 -2.25 -3.36
CA LEU A 78 -8.10 -2.08 -2.19
C LEU A 78 -7.25 -1.68 -1.00
N ALA A 79 -7.64 -0.63 -0.27
CA ALA A 79 -6.95 -0.18 0.93
C ALA A 79 -7.96 0.07 2.05
N ASP A 80 -7.78 -0.61 3.17
CA ASP A 80 -8.61 -0.47 4.36
C ASP A 80 -7.83 0.27 5.44
N GLU A 81 -8.29 1.50 5.76
CA GLU A 81 -7.63 2.42 6.71
C GLU A 81 -6.10 2.46 6.57
N PRO A 82 -5.53 2.65 5.35
CA PRO A 82 -4.10 2.45 5.09
C PRO A 82 -3.18 3.41 5.87
N THR A 83 -3.76 4.37 6.56
CA THR A 83 -3.04 5.39 7.36
C THR A 83 -3.54 5.50 8.80
N GLY A 84 -4.50 4.66 9.20
CA GLY A 84 -5.22 4.82 10.47
C GLY A 84 -4.38 4.66 11.75
N SER A 85 -3.25 3.96 11.66
CA SER A 85 -2.32 3.74 12.79
C SER A 85 -1.11 4.69 12.81
N LEU A 86 -1.06 5.67 11.89
CA LEU A 86 0.10 6.53 11.67
C LEU A 86 -0.18 7.96 12.17
N ASP A 87 0.89 8.65 12.60
CA ASP A 87 0.83 10.09 12.79
C ASP A 87 0.54 10.82 11.46
N MET A 88 0.01 12.04 11.53
CA MET A 88 -0.48 12.77 10.36
C MET A 88 0.62 13.05 9.31
N SER A 89 1.86 13.27 9.72
CA SER A 89 2.97 13.52 8.79
C SER A 89 3.27 12.27 7.98
N THR A 90 3.48 11.15 8.66
CA THR A 90 3.73 9.84 8.06
C THR A 90 2.53 9.36 7.23
N ALA A 91 1.30 9.60 7.72
CA ALA A 91 0.07 9.29 7.00
C ALA A 91 -0.02 9.99 5.64
N LYS A 92 0.38 11.27 5.56
CA LYS A 92 0.42 12.01 4.29
C LYS A 92 1.42 11.43 3.30
N GLU A 93 2.59 10.99 3.76
CA GLU A 93 3.60 10.35 2.90
C GLU A 93 3.10 9.01 2.35
N VAL A 94 2.53 8.18 3.22
CA VAL A 94 1.96 6.88 2.85
C VAL A 94 0.77 7.04 1.90
N PHE A 95 -0.12 7.99 2.17
CA PHE A 95 -1.25 8.29 1.29
C PHE A 95 -0.78 8.77 -0.09
N LYS A 96 0.21 9.67 -0.13
CA LYS A 96 0.81 10.15 -1.38
C LYS A 96 1.38 9.00 -2.22
N LEU A 97 1.99 8.01 -1.58
CA LEU A 97 2.50 6.83 -2.27
C LEU A 97 1.35 6.03 -2.93
N LEU A 98 0.24 5.83 -2.22
CA LEU A 98 -0.95 5.17 -2.75
C LEU A 98 -1.61 6.00 -3.86
N TYR A 99 -1.80 7.30 -3.63
CA TYR A 99 -2.40 8.22 -4.59
C TYR A 99 -1.62 8.30 -5.91
N ASN A 100 -0.29 8.26 -5.84
CA ASN A 100 0.59 8.24 -7.01
C ASN A 100 0.51 6.93 -7.84
N GLN A 101 -0.29 5.95 -7.40
CA GLN A 101 -0.58 4.75 -8.19
C GLN A 101 -1.74 4.96 -9.18
N LYS A 102 -2.39 6.14 -9.19
CA LYS A 102 -3.45 6.48 -10.17
C LYS A 102 -2.90 6.37 -11.59
N LYS A 103 -3.65 5.71 -12.43
CA LYS A 103 -3.49 5.64 -13.90
C LYS A 103 -4.85 5.35 -14.52
N SER A 104 -4.99 5.57 -15.84
CA SER A 104 -6.28 5.49 -16.53
C SER A 104 -6.96 4.12 -16.45
N ASP A 105 -6.19 3.07 -16.30
CA ASP A 105 -6.63 1.66 -16.25
C ASP A 105 -6.57 1.06 -14.83
N ARG A 106 -6.51 1.90 -13.79
CA ARG A 106 -6.45 1.42 -12.40
C ARG A 106 -7.51 2.04 -11.52
N LEU A 107 -8.30 1.18 -10.88
CA LEU A 107 -9.21 1.56 -9.82
C LEU A 107 -8.52 1.46 -8.45
N ILE A 108 -8.59 2.54 -7.65
CA ILE A 108 -8.12 2.55 -6.27
C ILE A 108 -9.33 2.81 -5.37
N ILE A 109 -9.67 1.84 -4.54
CA ILE A 109 -10.72 1.97 -3.53
C ILE A 109 -10.05 1.98 -2.17
N PHE A 110 -10.29 3.01 -1.37
CA PHE A 110 -9.84 3.06 0.01
C PHE A 110 -10.96 3.41 0.96
N ALA A 111 -11.09 2.65 2.04
CA ALA A 111 -11.95 2.97 3.16
C ALA A 111 -11.17 3.82 4.15
N THR A 112 -11.76 4.91 4.64
CA THR A 112 -11.17 5.74 5.68
C THR A 112 -12.22 6.57 6.42
N HIS A 113 -12.02 6.75 7.71
CA HIS A 113 -12.77 7.72 8.52
C HIS A 113 -12.12 9.11 8.52
N ASN A 114 -10.93 9.27 7.94
CA ASN A 114 -10.20 10.53 7.89
C ASN A 114 -10.68 11.37 6.69
N ARG A 115 -11.45 12.42 6.98
CA ARG A 115 -12.00 13.32 5.96
C ARG A 115 -10.94 14.01 5.10
N PHE A 116 -9.76 14.28 5.64
CA PHE A 116 -8.67 14.89 4.86
C PHE A 116 -8.25 14.01 3.68
N PHE A 117 -8.20 12.69 3.87
CA PHE A 117 -7.89 11.76 2.80
C PHE A 117 -9.11 11.43 1.93
N ALA A 118 -10.29 11.27 2.53
CA ALA A 118 -11.53 11.03 1.80
C ALA A 118 -11.79 12.10 0.73
N ASN A 119 -11.58 13.38 1.08
CA ASN A 119 -11.76 14.51 0.15
C ASN A 119 -10.71 14.59 -1.00
N LYS A 120 -9.76 13.65 -1.06
CA LYS A 120 -8.80 13.53 -2.18
C LYS A 120 -9.25 12.51 -3.24
N ALA A 121 -10.33 11.78 -2.98
CA ALA A 121 -10.89 10.82 -3.92
C ALA A 121 -11.64 11.54 -5.06
N ASP A 122 -11.68 10.90 -6.23
CA ASP A 122 -12.46 11.38 -7.38
C ASP A 122 -13.97 11.11 -7.18
N CYS A 123 -14.31 10.14 -6.34
CA CYS A 123 -15.67 9.78 -5.96
C CYS A 123 -15.70 9.39 -4.48
N LEU A 124 -16.66 9.91 -3.73
CA LEU A 124 -16.86 9.60 -2.33
C LEU A 124 -18.15 8.79 -2.16
N LEU A 125 -18.04 7.65 -1.48
CA LEU A 125 -19.18 6.84 -1.06
C LEU A 125 -19.26 6.87 0.46
N GLU A 126 -20.34 7.36 1.00
CA GLU A 126 -20.58 7.34 2.45
C GLU A 126 -21.44 6.13 2.82
N MET A 127 -20.96 5.34 3.78
CA MET A 127 -21.70 4.20 4.33
C MET A 127 -22.24 4.57 5.71
N ARG A 128 -23.56 4.42 5.90
CA ARG A 128 -24.24 4.57 7.20
C ARG A 128 -25.25 3.44 7.37
N ASP A 129 -25.19 2.75 8.49
CA ASP A 129 -26.11 1.66 8.84
C ASP A 129 -26.22 0.58 7.73
N GLY A 130 -25.11 0.24 7.08
CA GLY A 130 -25.08 -0.73 6.00
C GLY A 130 -25.59 -0.23 4.64
N ILE A 131 -25.98 1.05 4.54
CA ILE A 131 -26.49 1.67 3.31
C ILE A 131 -25.44 2.60 2.73
N ILE A 132 -25.15 2.45 1.43
CA ILE A 132 -24.25 3.32 0.71
C ILE A 132 -25.02 4.50 0.13
N LYS A 133 -24.56 5.72 0.43
CA LYS A 133 -25.03 6.95 -0.19
C LYS A 133 -23.88 7.51 -1.03
N SER A 134 -24.11 7.76 -2.31
CA SER A 134 -23.15 8.49 -3.13
C SER A 134 -23.21 9.97 -2.80
N SER A 135 -22.07 10.59 -2.47
CA SER A 135 -21.92 12.03 -2.52
C SER A 135 -20.99 12.37 -3.66
N ASN A 136 -21.46 13.11 -4.65
CA ASN A 136 -20.59 13.71 -5.66
C ASN A 136 -19.76 14.79 -4.96
N VAL A 137 -18.44 14.69 -5.13
CA VAL A 137 -17.52 15.78 -4.80
C VAL A 137 -17.49 16.76 -5.96
#